data_30bc6d0869034db8192d35294b6d35e9
#
_entry.id   30bc6d0869034db8192d35294b6d35e9
#
_cell.length_a   1.000
_cell.length_b   1.000
_cell.length_c   1.000
_cell.angle_alpha   90.00
_cell.angle_beta   90.00
_cell.angle_gamma   90.00
#
_symmetry.space_group_name_H-M   'P 1'
#
loop_
_entity.id
_entity.type
_entity.pdbx_description
1 polymer ?
#
loop_
_entity_poly.entity_id
_entity_poly.type
_entity_poly.pdbx_seq_one_letter_code
_entity_poly.pdbx_strand_id
1 'polypeptide(L)'
;MQKLIDWVDARLPVVTAYEKHMSKYYAPKNFNFMYFFGSLSMLVLVNQLLTGIWLTMSYNPSAEGAFASIEYIMRDVEYGWLLRYLHSTGASAFFVVVYLHMFRGLMYGSYQKPRELVWIFGMTIYLVLMAEAFMGYLLPWGQMSYWGAQVIINLFGAIPVVGEDLSLWIRGDYLISGVTLNRFFALHVVALPIVLLALVVLHLLALHEVGSNNPDGVDIKKNKDENGIPKDGIPFHPYYTVHDIVAVVVFLFVFCAVVFFFPEMGGYALEKPNFEPANPLKTPEHIAPVWYFTPYYAMLRAVTVGILGLPAKFWGVVVMGAAIAILFVLPWLDRSPVKSIRYKGWISKVSLIAFAVSFVVLGYLGAVPSTPGKTTLAQILTFIYFAFFILMPWYSRIDKTKPVPERVTG
;
A
#
# COMPACT_ATOMS: atom_id res chain seq x y z
N MET A 1 -21.37 -37.30 -6.68
CA MET A 1 -20.73 -35.98 -6.53
C MET A 1 -21.75 -34.91 -6.06
N GLN A 2 -22.91 -34.73 -6.75
CA GLN A 2 -23.93 -33.73 -6.37
C GLN A 2 -24.42 -33.87 -4.92
N LYS A 3 -24.78 -35.09 -4.47
CA LYS A 3 -25.23 -35.36 -3.08
C LYS A 3 -24.22 -34.93 -2.01
N LEU A 4 -22.90 -34.99 -2.32
CA LEU A 4 -21.85 -34.52 -1.41
C LEU A 4 -21.80 -32.99 -1.40
N ILE A 5 -21.92 -32.36 -2.55
CA ILE A 5 -21.97 -30.90 -2.69
C ILE A 5 -23.18 -30.35 -1.92
N ASP A 6 -24.35 -30.93 -2.12
CA ASP A 6 -25.59 -30.52 -1.44
C ASP A 6 -25.47 -30.72 0.08
N TRP A 7 -24.84 -31.82 0.51
CA TRP A 7 -24.61 -32.12 1.92
C TRP A 7 -23.66 -31.08 2.58
N VAL A 8 -22.59 -30.67 1.86
CA VAL A 8 -21.68 -29.64 2.31
C VAL A 8 -22.39 -28.29 2.34
N ASP A 9 -23.06 -27.90 1.26
CA ASP A 9 -23.69 -26.60 1.12
C ASP A 9 -24.81 -26.35 2.14
N ALA A 10 -25.54 -27.42 2.53
CA ALA A 10 -26.53 -27.36 3.59
C ALA A 10 -25.94 -27.08 5.00
N ARG A 11 -24.63 -27.24 5.19
CA ARG A 11 -23.91 -27.05 6.48
C ARG A 11 -22.92 -25.89 6.44
N LEU A 12 -22.28 -25.73 5.31
CA LEU A 12 -21.38 -24.61 4.99
C LEU A 12 -21.73 -24.17 3.57
N PRO A 13 -22.41 -23.04 3.39
CA PRO A 13 -23.00 -22.63 2.11
C PRO A 13 -21.94 -22.16 1.10
N VAL A 14 -21.06 -23.07 0.67
CA VAL A 14 -19.94 -22.79 -0.23
C VAL A 14 -20.44 -22.46 -1.64
N VAL A 15 -21.39 -23.26 -2.17
CA VAL A 15 -21.98 -23.03 -3.49
C VAL A 15 -22.80 -21.76 -3.49
N THR A 16 -23.61 -21.55 -2.46
CA THR A 16 -24.40 -20.33 -2.27
C THR A 16 -23.50 -19.09 -2.18
N ALA A 17 -22.39 -19.16 -1.45
CA ALA A 17 -21.41 -18.08 -1.37
C ALA A 17 -20.72 -17.82 -2.72
N TYR A 18 -20.30 -18.89 -3.42
CA TYR A 18 -19.74 -18.78 -4.76
C TYR A 18 -20.71 -18.11 -5.74
N GLU A 19 -21.97 -18.55 -5.76
CA GLU A 19 -22.98 -17.96 -6.62
C GLU A 19 -23.16 -16.45 -6.31
N LYS A 20 -23.30 -16.11 -5.03
CA LYS A 20 -23.51 -14.73 -4.59
C LYS A 20 -22.36 -13.81 -4.94
N HIS A 21 -21.12 -14.29 -4.79
CA HIS A 21 -19.92 -13.43 -4.87
C HIS A 21 -19.16 -13.54 -6.20
N MET A 22 -19.46 -14.57 -7.03
CA MET A 22 -18.77 -14.80 -8.30
C MET A 22 -19.74 -14.86 -9.49
N SER A 23 -20.54 -15.91 -9.61
CA SER A 23 -21.34 -16.15 -10.82
C SER A 23 -22.58 -15.25 -10.95
N LYS A 24 -23.17 -14.85 -9.82
CA LYS A 24 -24.32 -13.92 -9.77
C LYS A 24 -23.90 -12.49 -9.34
N TYR A 25 -22.60 -12.23 -9.18
CA TYR A 25 -22.08 -10.88 -8.96
C TYR A 25 -21.84 -10.20 -10.31
N TYR A 26 -22.64 -9.16 -10.58
CA TYR A 26 -22.55 -8.39 -11.81
C TYR A 26 -21.63 -7.18 -11.61
N ALA A 27 -20.56 -7.14 -12.36
CA ALA A 27 -19.61 -6.03 -12.40
C ALA A 27 -19.87 -5.13 -13.64
N PRO A 28 -19.52 -3.83 -13.58
CA PRO A 28 -19.61 -2.94 -14.73
C PRO A 28 -18.84 -3.47 -15.95
N LYS A 29 -19.48 -3.47 -17.13
CA LYS A 29 -18.89 -4.04 -18.36
C LYS A 29 -17.72 -3.26 -18.94
N ASN A 30 -17.43 -2.04 -18.44
CA ASN A 30 -16.41 -1.14 -18.96
C ASN A 30 -15.16 -1.01 -18.10
N PHE A 31 -14.82 -2.05 -17.33
CA PHE A 31 -13.55 -2.08 -16.61
C PHE A 31 -12.36 -2.01 -17.59
N ASN A 32 -11.36 -1.21 -17.23
CA ASN A 32 -10.09 -1.15 -17.92
C ASN A 32 -8.95 -1.75 -17.07
N PHE A 33 -7.73 -1.75 -17.59
CA PHE A 33 -6.56 -2.34 -16.92
C PHE A 33 -6.31 -1.84 -15.48
N MET A 34 -6.74 -0.62 -15.14
CA MET A 34 -6.60 -0.08 -13.79
C MET A 34 -7.39 -0.88 -12.73
N TYR A 35 -8.35 -1.68 -13.14
CA TYR A 35 -9.15 -2.51 -12.22
C TYR A 35 -8.46 -3.81 -11.82
N PHE A 36 -7.40 -4.23 -12.52
CA PHE A 36 -6.63 -5.43 -12.19
C PHE A 36 -5.77 -5.28 -10.94
N PHE A 37 -5.42 -4.05 -10.53
CA PHE A 37 -4.53 -3.85 -9.38
C PHE A 37 -5.10 -4.33 -8.05
N GLY A 38 -6.42 -4.51 -7.93
CA GLY A 38 -7.04 -5.13 -6.76
C GLY A 38 -6.75 -6.64 -6.69
N SER A 39 -6.99 -7.38 -7.78
CA SER A 39 -6.70 -8.81 -7.86
C SER A 39 -5.18 -9.10 -7.82
N LEU A 40 -4.36 -8.24 -8.43
CA LEU A 40 -2.90 -8.32 -8.32
C LEU A 40 -2.40 -8.09 -6.89
N SER A 41 -3.04 -7.19 -6.11
CA SER A 41 -2.71 -7.03 -4.70
C SER A 41 -3.00 -8.30 -3.89
N MET A 42 -4.09 -9.00 -4.20
CA MET A 42 -4.39 -10.32 -3.59
C MET A 42 -3.35 -11.38 -3.97
N LEU A 43 -2.92 -11.42 -5.23
CA LEU A 43 -1.87 -12.33 -5.69
C LEU A 43 -0.56 -12.10 -4.91
N VAL A 44 -0.14 -10.84 -4.79
CA VAL A 44 1.09 -10.50 -4.06
C VAL A 44 0.95 -10.79 -2.57
N LEU A 45 -0.22 -10.55 -1.96
CA LEU A 45 -0.48 -10.94 -0.57
C LEU A 45 -0.28 -12.45 -0.37
N VAL A 46 -0.82 -13.28 -1.26
CA VAL A 46 -0.61 -14.75 -1.21
C VAL A 46 0.87 -15.09 -1.36
N ASN A 47 1.58 -14.47 -2.30
CA ASN A 47 3.04 -14.63 -2.44
C ASN A 47 3.77 -14.33 -1.13
N GLN A 48 3.47 -13.18 -0.49
CA GLN A 48 4.13 -12.77 0.76
C GLN A 48 3.87 -13.74 1.90
N LEU A 49 2.63 -14.20 2.05
CA LEU A 49 2.27 -15.18 3.08
C LEU A 49 3.01 -16.51 2.87
N LEU A 50 2.96 -17.07 1.66
CA LEU A 50 3.60 -18.35 1.36
C LEU A 50 5.11 -18.28 1.52
N THR A 51 5.75 -17.32 0.88
CA THR A 51 7.22 -17.16 0.96
C THR A 51 7.67 -16.80 2.38
N GLY A 52 6.90 -15.98 3.11
CA GLY A 52 7.18 -15.63 4.51
C GLY A 52 7.15 -16.86 5.42
N ILE A 53 6.12 -17.72 5.32
CA ILE A 53 6.03 -18.94 6.10
C ILE A 53 7.25 -19.84 5.85
N TRP A 54 7.65 -20.04 4.59
CA TRP A 54 8.82 -20.84 4.25
C TRP A 54 10.12 -20.23 4.80
N LEU A 55 10.28 -18.91 4.73
CA LEU A 55 11.45 -18.24 5.26
C LEU A 55 11.58 -18.42 6.79
N THR A 56 10.47 -18.43 7.53
CA THR A 56 10.51 -18.62 8.99
C THR A 56 11.05 -19.97 9.42
N MET A 57 11.00 -21.00 8.56
CA MET A 57 11.48 -22.33 8.88
C MET A 57 13.01 -22.41 9.08
N SER A 58 13.74 -21.46 8.48
CA SER A 58 15.21 -21.40 8.55
C SER A 58 15.74 -20.09 9.15
N TYR A 59 14.87 -19.13 9.45
CA TYR A 59 15.25 -17.84 10.02
C TYR A 59 15.40 -17.91 11.53
N ASN A 60 16.46 -17.28 12.06
CA ASN A 60 16.73 -17.18 13.49
C ASN A 60 16.51 -15.73 13.99
N PRO A 61 15.45 -15.44 14.79
CA PRO A 61 15.13 -14.08 15.25
C PRO A 61 15.99 -13.63 16.44
N SER A 62 17.29 -13.81 16.39
CA SER A 62 18.25 -13.31 17.40
C SER A 62 19.26 -12.35 16.79
N ALA A 63 19.79 -11.42 17.58
CA ALA A 63 20.78 -10.46 17.10
C ALA A 63 22.07 -11.16 16.57
N GLU A 64 22.43 -12.29 17.17
CA GLU A 64 23.59 -13.07 16.81
C GLU A 64 23.35 -13.93 15.56
N GLY A 65 22.14 -14.43 15.38
CA GLY A 65 21.82 -15.43 14.36
C GLY A 65 21.08 -14.91 13.12
N ALA A 66 20.44 -13.74 13.20
CA ALA A 66 19.54 -13.29 12.15
C ALA A 66 20.23 -13.10 10.79
N PHE A 67 21.29 -12.32 10.74
CA PHE A 67 22.04 -12.10 9.50
C PHE A 67 22.62 -13.41 8.94
N ALA A 68 23.24 -14.21 9.80
CA ALA A 68 23.80 -15.52 9.40
C ALA A 68 22.73 -16.48 8.89
N SER A 69 21.51 -16.46 9.44
CA SER A 69 20.41 -17.30 8.97
C SER A 69 19.91 -16.87 7.59
N ILE A 70 19.93 -15.57 7.26
CA ILE A 70 19.61 -15.09 5.90
C ILE A 70 20.70 -15.55 4.91
N GLU A 71 22.00 -15.46 5.28
CA GLU A 71 23.08 -15.99 4.44
C GLU A 71 22.93 -17.50 4.21
N TYR A 72 22.58 -18.26 5.24
CA TYR A 72 22.29 -19.70 5.15
C TYR A 72 21.09 -19.97 4.20
N ILE A 73 19.99 -19.22 4.32
CA ILE A 73 18.85 -19.33 3.40
C ILE A 73 19.28 -19.07 1.96
N MET A 74 20.11 -18.03 1.74
CA MET A 74 20.52 -17.64 0.40
C MET A 74 21.49 -18.62 -0.27
N ARG A 75 22.28 -19.36 0.50
CA ARG A 75 23.43 -20.14 -0.02
C ARG A 75 23.27 -21.66 0.11
N ASP A 76 22.69 -22.12 1.22
CA ASP A 76 22.71 -23.53 1.60
C ASP A 76 21.32 -24.19 1.52
N VAL A 77 20.22 -23.42 1.69
CA VAL A 77 18.87 -23.94 1.55
C VAL A 77 18.51 -24.07 0.07
N GLU A 78 18.08 -25.24 -0.34
CA GLU A 78 17.68 -25.48 -1.73
C GLU A 78 16.52 -24.54 -2.13
N TYR A 79 16.70 -23.77 -3.22
CA TYR A 79 15.80 -22.68 -3.66
C TYR A 79 15.55 -21.56 -2.63
N GLY A 80 16.34 -21.49 -1.55
CA GLY A 80 16.20 -20.47 -0.51
C GLY A 80 16.40 -19.05 -1.07
N TRP A 81 17.36 -18.85 -1.97
CA TRP A 81 17.58 -17.60 -2.70
C TRP A 81 16.32 -17.16 -3.47
N LEU A 82 15.62 -18.09 -4.09
CA LEU A 82 14.40 -17.79 -4.84
C LEU A 82 13.28 -17.33 -3.90
N LEU A 83 13.05 -18.05 -2.79
CA LEU A 83 12.09 -17.69 -1.77
C LEU A 83 12.38 -16.30 -1.18
N ARG A 84 13.64 -16.03 -0.89
CA ARG A 84 14.09 -14.74 -0.36
C ARG A 84 13.84 -13.60 -1.34
N TYR A 85 14.14 -13.78 -2.64
CA TYR A 85 13.90 -12.78 -3.66
C TYR A 85 12.41 -12.64 -4.01
N LEU A 86 11.63 -13.72 -4.03
CA LEU A 86 10.17 -13.64 -4.18
C LEU A 86 9.55 -12.82 -3.05
N HIS A 87 10.07 -12.92 -1.82
CA HIS A 87 9.57 -12.17 -0.68
C HIS A 87 9.99 -10.70 -0.73
N SER A 88 11.27 -10.40 -0.92
CA SER A 88 11.78 -9.02 -0.93
C SER A 88 11.31 -8.22 -2.15
N THR A 89 11.39 -8.79 -3.35
CA THR A 89 10.84 -8.18 -4.56
C THR A 89 9.32 -8.09 -4.48
N GLY A 90 8.68 -9.11 -3.87
CA GLY A 90 7.24 -9.12 -3.60
C GLY A 90 6.78 -7.97 -2.71
N ALA A 91 7.55 -7.57 -1.70
CA ALA A 91 7.26 -6.39 -0.89
C ALA A 91 7.22 -5.11 -1.75
N SER A 92 8.22 -4.91 -2.63
CA SER A 92 8.22 -3.80 -3.58
C SER A 92 7.05 -3.87 -4.56
N ALA A 93 6.77 -5.05 -5.13
CA ALA A 93 5.63 -5.26 -6.02
C ALA A 93 4.29 -4.96 -5.33
N PHE A 94 4.16 -5.27 -4.04
CA PHE A 94 2.95 -5.00 -3.27
C PHE A 94 2.67 -3.49 -3.21
N PHE A 95 3.67 -2.67 -2.89
CA PHE A 95 3.50 -1.22 -2.89
C PHE A 95 3.21 -0.65 -4.28
N VAL A 96 3.84 -1.17 -5.34
CA VAL A 96 3.52 -0.76 -6.71
C VAL A 96 2.03 -1.00 -7.03
N VAL A 97 1.54 -2.22 -6.80
CA VAL A 97 0.14 -2.54 -7.13
C VAL A 97 -0.86 -1.81 -6.22
N VAL A 98 -0.55 -1.62 -4.94
CA VAL A 98 -1.40 -0.87 -4.00
C VAL A 98 -1.44 0.62 -4.35
N TYR A 99 -0.33 1.25 -4.67
CA TYR A 99 -0.30 2.65 -5.12
C TYR A 99 -1.13 2.85 -6.39
N LEU A 100 -1.02 1.95 -7.37
CA LEU A 100 -1.83 2.01 -8.59
C LEU A 100 -3.31 1.74 -8.31
N HIS A 101 -3.62 0.83 -7.37
CA HIS A 101 -4.98 0.58 -6.90
C HIS A 101 -5.59 1.83 -6.23
N MET A 102 -4.86 2.49 -5.35
CA MET A 102 -5.27 3.75 -4.72
C MET A 102 -5.43 4.88 -5.75
N PHE A 103 -4.48 5.01 -6.67
CA PHE A 103 -4.54 6.01 -7.73
C PHE A 103 -5.75 5.83 -8.66
N ARG A 104 -6.10 4.59 -8.99
CA ARG A 104 -7.37 4.27 -9.67
C ARG A 104 -8.57 4.77 -8.87
N GLY A 105 -8.54 4.59 -7.54
CA GLY A 105 -9.57 5.13 -6.65
C GLY A 105 -9.70 6.65 -6.76
N LEU A 106 -8.57 7.37 -6.79
CA LEU A 106 -8.53 8.83 -6.99
C LEU A 106 -9.06 9.24 -8.36
N MET A 107 -8.61 8.56 -9.43
CA MET A 107 -9.01 8.90 -10.80
C MET A 107 -10.51 8.77 -11.04
N TYR A 108 -11.12 7.69 -10.54
CA TYR A 108 -12.53 7.40 -10.84
C TYR A 108 -13.48 7.74 -9.69
N GLY A 109 -12.98 8.33 -8.60
CA GLY A 109 -13.81 8.72 -7.44
C GLY A 109 -14.39 7.51 -6.72
N SER A 110 -13.63 6.40 -6.64
CA SER A 110 -14.11 5.16 -6.01
C SER A 110 -14.22 5.25 -4.49
N TYR A 111 -13.78 6.35 -3.88
CA TYR A 111 -13.94 6.71 -2.48
C TYR A 111 -15.25 7.44 -2.16
N GLN A 112 -15.95 7.97 -3.20
CA GLN A 112 -17.18 8.73 -2.99
C GLN A 112 -18.35 7.82 -2.64
N LYS A 113 -19.37 8.43 -2.02
CA LYS A 113 -20.61 7.77 -1.62
C LYS A 113 -21.17 6.84 -2.72
N PRO A 114 -21.54 5.58 -2.37
CA PRO A 114 -21.64 4.96 -1.04
C PRO A 114 -20.41 4.10 -0.65
N ARG A 115 -19.21 4.41 -1.14
CA ARG A 115 -17.99 3.59 -1.01
C ARG A 115 -16.98 4.12 0.01
N GLU A 116 -17.41 5.03 0.90
CA GLU A 116 -16.56 5.62 1.91
C GLU A 116 -15.94 4.57 2.81
N LEU A 117 -16.72 3.57 3.25
CA LEU A 117 -16.23 2.50 4.10
C LEU A 117 -15.24 1.57 3.38
N VAL A 118 -15.47 1.32 2.08
CA VAL A 118 -14.49 0.57 1.24
C VAL A 118 -13.16 1.31 1.24
N TRP A 119 -13.18 2.64 1.07
CA TRP A 119 -11.98 3.47 1.09
C TRP A 119 -11.28 3.44 2.45
N ILE A 120 -12.03 3.58 3.55
CA ILE A 120 -11.48 3.57 4.92
C ILE A 120 -10.80 2.23 5.23
N PHE A 121 -11.44 1.10 4.92
CA PHE A 121 -10.79 -0.21 5.06
C PHE A 121 -9.52 -0.30 4.20
N GLY A 122 -9.56 0.19 2.95
CA GLY A 122 -8.39 0.24 2.08
C GLY A 122 -7.25 1.07 2.67
N MET A 123 -7.55 2.23 3.25
CA MET A 123 -6.54 3.07 3.91
C MET A 123 -5.98 2.43 5.19
N THR A 124 -6.82 1.70 5.94
CA THR A 124 -6.37 0.95 7.11
C THR A 124 -5.46 -0.22 6.70
N ILE A 125 -5.81 -0.94 5.62
CA ILE A 125 -4.93 -1.96 5.01
C ILE A 125 -3.59 -1.34 4.63
N TYR A 126 -3.59 -0.18 3.97
CA TYR A 126 -2.36 0.50 3.58
C TYR A 126 -1.48 0.86 4.78
N LEU A 127 -2.08 1.38 5.87
CA LEU A 127 -1.35 1.70 7.10
C LEU A 127 -0.75 0.44 7.76
N VAL A 128 -1.52 -0.65 7.83
CA VAL A 128 -1.04 -1.94 8.36
C VAL A 128 0.05 -2.52 7.47
N LEU A 129 -0.08 -2.41 6.15
CA LEU A 129 0.95 -2.83 5.19
C LEU A 129 2.25 -2.03 5.36
N MET A 130 2.17 -0.72 5.65
CA MET A 130 3.36 0.07 5.97
C MET A 130 4.06 -0.45 7.24
N ALA A 131 3.29 -0.75 8.30
CA ALA A 131 3.83 -1.32 9.52
C ALA A 131 4.44 -2.71 9.28
N GLU A 132 3.75 -3.56 8.51
CA GLU A 132 4.21 -4.89 8.11
C GLU A 132 5.56 -4.84 7.38
N ALA A 133 5.66 -3.97 6.38
CA ALA A 133 6.88 -3.80 5.61
C ALA A 133 8.04 -3.23 6.45
N PHE A 134 7.77 -2.28 7.33
CA PHE A 134 8.77 -1.72 8.24
C PHE A 134 9.33 -2.78 9.20
N MET A 135 8.45 -3.57 9.81
CA MET A 135 8.88 -4.60 10.74
C MET A 135 9.64 -5.73 10.02
N GLY A 136 9.19 -6.12 8.82
CA GLY A 136 9.89 -7.10 7.98
C GLY A 136 11.26 -6.65 7.50
N TYR A 137 11.43 -5.35 7.26
CA TYR A 137 12.71 -4.79 6.82
C TYR A 137 13.81 -4.87 7.88
N LEU A 138 13.47 -4.88 9.17
CA LEU A 138 14.44 -5.08 10.26
C LEU A 138 15.01 -6.51 10.27
N LEU A 139 14.22 -7.52 9.87
CA LEU A 139 14.56 -8.93 10.11
C LEU A 139 15.87 -9.40 9.48
N PRO A 140 16.32 -8.94 8.29
CA PRO A 140 17.61 -9.31 7.73
C PRO A 140 18.81 -8.94 8.61
N TRP A 141 18.64 -8.00 9.53
CA TRP A 141 19.67 -7.56 10.48
C TRP A 141 20.96 -7.08 9.80
N GLY A 142 20.78 -6.47 8.62
CA GLY A 142 21.86 -5.77 7.91
C GLY A 142 21.99 -4.32 8.38
N GLN A 143 23.01 -3.63 7.86
CA GLN A 143 23.28 -2.23 8.22
C GLN A 143 22.09 -1.29 7.97
N MET A 144 21.43 -1.39 6.82
CA MET A 144 20.26 -0.54 6.54
C MET A 144 19.03 -0.96 7.33
N SER A 145 18.85 -2.26 7.59
CA SER A 145 17.80 -2.78 8.47
C SER A 145 17.88 -2.17 9.87
N TYR A 146 19.07 -2.23 10.49
CA TYR A 146 19.32 -1.71 11.83
C TYR A 146 19.19 -0.19 11.91
N TRP A 147 19.89 0.53 11.06
CA TRP A 147 19.92 1.99 11.09
C TRP A 147 18.63 2.63 10.58
N GLY A 148 17.96 1.99 9.62
CA GLY A 148 16.61 2.40 9.19
C GLY A 148 15.59 2.30 10.32
N ALA A 149 15.60 1.20 11.08
CA ALA A 149 14.74 1.05 12.25
C ALA A 149 15.08 2.07 13.34
N GLN A 150 16.38 2.32 13.58
CA GLN A 150 16.82 3.35 14.53
C GLN A 150 16.26 4.74 14.19
N VAL A 151 16.32 5.11 12.92
CA VAL A 151 15.76 6.41 12.45
C VAL A 151 14.25 6.45 12.68
N ILE A 152 13.52 5.43 12.23
CA ILE A 152 12.04 5.43 12.29
C ILE A 152 11.56 5.41 13.74
N ILE A 153 12.12 4.57 14.60
CA ILE A 153 11.71 4.52 16.02
C ILE A 153 12.03 5.83 16.72
N ASN A 154 13.17 6.45 16.42
CA ASN A 154 13.52 7.75 16.97
C ASN A 154 12.60 8.90 16.53
N LEU A 155 11.80 8.73 15.47
CA LEU A 155 10.78 9.72 15.12
C LEU A 155 9.66 9.78 16.16
N PHE A 156 9.29 8.64 16.76
CA PHE A 156 8.32 8.63 17.87
C PHE A 156 8.84 9.40 19.07
N GLY A 157 10.15 9.39 19.32
CA GLY A 157 10.79 10.18 20.37
C GLY A 157 10.70 11.71 20.19
N ALA A 158 10.27 12.18 19.01
CA ALA A 158 10.02 13.61 18.80
C ALA A 158 8.67 14.07 19.36
N ILE A 159 7.79 13.17 19.76
CA ILE A 159 6.46 13.49 20.32
C ILE A 159 6.67 14.04 21.74
N PRO A 160 6.16 15.25 22.04
CA PRO A 160 6.33 15.83 23.37
C PRO A 160 5.71 14.97 24.48
N VAL A 161 6.32 14.95 25.64
CA VAL A 161 5.90 14.29 26.88
C VAL A 161 6.02 12.77 26.85
N VAL A 162 5.47 12.10 25.83
CA VAL A 162 5.39 10.61 25.77
C VAL A 162 6.37 9.96 24.80
N GLY A 163 7.09 10.75 24.00
CA GLY A 163 7.85 10.23 22.87
C GLY A 163 9.02 9.34 23.27
N GLU A 164 9.75 9.69 24.31
CA GLU A 164 10.88 8.89 24.79
C GLU A 164 10.41 7.53 25.33
N ASP A 165 9.38 7.53 26.18
CA ASP A 165 8.78 6.31 26.71
C ASP A 165 8.19 5.43 25.61
N LEU A 166 7.54 6.05 24.63
CA LEU A 166 7.00 5.33 23.46
C LEU A 166 8.12 4.69 22.62
N SER A 167 9.20 5.41 22.38
CA SER A 167 10.36 4.88 21.65
C SER A 167 11.02 3.72 22.40
N LEU A 168 11.16 3.85 23.72
CA LEU A 168 11.68 2.80 24.59
C LEU A 168 10.75 1.58 24.59
N TRP A 169 9.45 1.79 24.67
CA TRP A 169 8.46 0.71 24.62
C TRP A 169 8.48 -0.03 23.28
N ILE A 170 8.56 0.68 22.14
CA ILE A 170 8.64 0.07 20.81
C ILE A 170 9.91 -0.77 20.67
N ARG A 171 11.08 -0.24 21.09
CA ARG A 171 12.35 -0.98 21.05
C ARG A 171 12.38 -2.14 22.02
N GLY A 172 11.79 -1.95 23.20
CA GLY A 172 11.87 -2.88 24.31
C GLY A 172 13.22 -2.88 25.03
N ASP A 173 14.10 -1.96 24.66
CA ASP A 173 15.44 -1.75 25.19
C ASP A 173 15.88 -0.31 24.93
N TYR A 174 16.97 0.13 25.54
CA TYR A 174 17.55 1.47 25.31
C TYR A 174 18.09 1.64 23.89
N LEU A 175 18.57 0.56 23.29
CA LEU A 175 19.05 0.52 21.90
C LEU A 175 18.25 -0.53 21.11
N ILE A 176 18.36 -0.50 19.79
CA ILE A 176 17.89 -1.61 18.95
C ILE A 176 18.73 -2.84 19.27
N SER A 177 18.09 -3.90 19.72
CA SER A 177 18.70 -5.12 20.23
C SER A 177 17.94 -6.37 19.76
N GLY A 178 18.38 -7.53 20.20
CA GLY A 178 17.67 -8.79 19.98
C GLY A 178 16.21 -8.77 20.50
N VAL A 179 15.93 -7.97 21.54
CA VAL A 179 14.55 -7.79 22.04
C VAL A 179 13.68 -7.07 20.99
N THR A 180 14.22 -6.02 20.38
CA THR A 180 13.52 -5.30 19.30
C THR A 180 13.26 -6.22 18.12
N LEU A 181 14.29 -6.97 17.71
CA LEU A 181 14.19 -7.90 16.59
C LEU A 181 13.13 -8.98 16.82
N ASN A 182 13.12 -9.59 18.02
CA ASN A 182 12.14 -10.62 18.36
C ASN A 182 10.70 -10.08 18.40
N ARG A 183 10.48 -8.86 18.93
CA ARG A 183 9.17 -8.21 18.90
C ARG A 183 8.68 -7.96 17.47
N PHE A 184 9.56 -7.44 16.62
CA PHE A 184 9.23 -7.16 15.24
C PHE A 184 8.99 -8.44 14.44
N PHE A 185 9.75 -9.49 14.72
CA PHE A 185 9.51 -10.81 14.14
C PHE A 185 8.11 -11.34 14.52
N ALA A 186 7.74 -11.30 15.78
CA ALA A 186 6.42 -11.76 16.22
C ALA A 186 5.27 -10.96 15.60
N LEU A 187 5.42 -9.64 15.49
CA LEU A 187 4.42 -8.77 14.87
C LEU A 187 4.32 -9.01 13.36
N HIS A 188 5.46 -9.09 12.66
CA HIS A 188 5.52 -9.30 11.21
C HIS A 188 5.05 -10.69 10.77
N VAL A 189 5.35 -11.74 11.53
CA VAL A 189 5.03 -13.11 11.12
C VAL A 189 3.61 -13.53 11.56
N VAL A 190 3.10 -12.96 12.65
CA VAL A 190 1.81 -13.41 13.24
C VAL A 190 0.78 -12.31 13.29
N ALA A 191 1.03 -11.25 14.06
CA ALA A 191 -0.03 -10.32 14.43
C ALA A 191 -0.52 -9.47 13.25
N LEU A 192 0.40 -8.83 12.52
CA LEU A 192 0.04 -7.95 11.39
C LEU A 192 -0.53 -8.72 10.19
N PRO A 193 -0.02 -9.90 9.79
CA PRO A 193 -0.66 -10.71 8.75
C PRO A 193 -2.10 -11.10 9.08
N ILE A 194 -2.39 -11.47 10.33
CA ILE A 194 -3.76 -11.79 10.75
C ILE A 194 -4.67 -10.57 10.65
N VAL A 195 -4.21 -9.42 11.14
CA VAL A 195 -4.95 -8.14 11.04
C VAL A 195 -5.15 -7.75 9.57
N LEU A 196 -4.12 -7.89 8.75
CA LEU A 196 -4.19 -7.58 7.32
C LEU A 196 -5.22 -8.46 6.60
N LEU A 197 -5.21 -9.77 6.84
CA LEU A 197 -6.18 -10.70 6.27
C LEU A 197 -7.62 -10.36 6.70
N ALA A 198 -7.83 -10.07 7.98
CA ALA A 198 -9.14 -9.67 8.49
C ALA A 198 -9.65 -8.38 7.81
N LEU A 199 -8.78 -7.38 7.66
CA LEU A 199 -9.12 -6.12 6.99
C LEU A 199 -9.40 -6.32 5.50
N VAL A 200 -8.67 -7.19 4.81
CA VAL A 200 -8.92 -7.53 3.40
C VAL A 200 -10.29 -8.18 3.24
N VAL A 201 -10.66 -9.09 4.14
CA VAL A 201 -12.01 -9.69 4.15
C VAL A 201 -13.08 -8.60 4.32
N LEU A 202 -12.92 -7.71 5.29
CA LEU A 202 -13.85 -6.60 5.51
C LEU A 202 -13.93 -5.64 4.31
N HIS A 203 -12.80 -5.35 3.66
CA HIS A 203 -12.74 -4.52 2.48
C HIS A 203 -13.52 -5.13 1.30
N LEU A 204 -13.36 -6.44 1.07
CA LEU A 204 -14.08 -7.16 0.03
C LEU A 204 -15.58 -7.30 0.34
N LEU A 205 -15.95 -7.56 1.59
CA LEU A 205 -17.35 -7.60 2.00
C LEU A 205 -18.03 -6.25 1.77
N ALA A 206 -17.38 -5.16 2.19
CA ALA A 206 -17.89 -3.81 1.95
C ALA A 206 -17.99 -3.48 0.46
N LEU A 207 -17.02 -3.92 -0.36
CA LEU A 207 -17.06 -3.75 -1.82
C LEU A 207 -18.25 -4.50 -2.45
N HIS A 208 -18.48 -5.75 -2.05
CA HIS A 208 -19.59 -6.55 -2.62
C HIS A 208 -20.95 -5.99 -2.22
N GLU A 209 -21.08 -5.42 -1.03
CA GLU A 209 -22.34 -4.79 -0.59
C GLU A 209 -22.70 -3.60 -1.48
N VAL A 210 -21.79 -2.66 -1.67
CA VAL A 210 -22.06 -1.43 -2.43
C VAL A 210 -21.83 -1.59 -3.94
N GLY A 211 -21.06 -2.59 -4.36
CA GLY A 211 -20.68 -2.86 -5.74
C GLY A 211 -19.50 -1.99 -6.22
N SER A 212 -18.82 -2.47 -7.27
CA SER A 212 -17.68 -1.80 -7.88
C SER A 212 -18.08 -0.50 -8.57
N ASN A 213 -17.21 0.51 -8.47
CA ASN A 213 -17.29 1.70 -9.32
C ASN A 213 -16.76 1.36 -10.72
N ASN A 214 -16.88 2.28 -11.68
CA ASN A 214 -16.41 2.12 -13.06
C ASN A 214 -15.78 3.42 -13.59
N PRO A 215 -15.08 3.37 -14.74
CA PRO A 215 -14.40 4.53 -15.31
C PRO A 215 -15.29 5.74 -15.58
N ASP A 216 -16.61 5.55 -15.75
CA ASP A 216 -17.56 6.64 -15.98
C ASP A 216 -18.23 7.12 -14.67
N GLY A 217 -18.12 6.36 -13.59
CA GLY A 217 -18.78 6.67 -12.32
C GLY A 217 -20.29 6.44 -12.33
N VAL A 218 -20.81 5.71 -13.33
CA VAL A 218 -22.24 5.36 -13.46
C VAL A 218 -22.60 4.29 -12.44
N ASP A 219 -23.71 4.47 -11.74
CA ASP A 219 -24.24 3.44 -10.83
C ASP A 219 -25.08 2.43 -11.63
N ILE A 220 -24.47 1.30 -11.99
CA ILE A 220 -25.10 0.25 -12.78
C ILE A 220 -26.32 -0.40 -12.08
N LYS A 221 -26.37 -0.36 -10.74
CA LYS A 221 -27.47 -0.96 -9.97
C LYS A 221 -28.79 -0.18 -10.12
N LYS A 222 -28.74 1.08 -10.59
CA LYS A 222 -29.94 1.90 -10.80
C LYS A 222 -30.72 1.55 -12.06
N ASN A 223 -30.06 0.96 -13.06
CA ASN A 223 -30.67 0.65 -14.35
C ASN A 223 -30.64 -0.86 -14.59
N LYS A 224 -31.76 -1.52 -14.23
CA LYS A 224 -31.91 -2.98 -14.30
C LYS A 224 -32.90 -3.37 -15.40
N ASP A 225 -32.79 -4.60 -15.88
CA ASP A 225 -33.78 -5.23 -16.74
C ASP A 225 -34.96 -5.82 -15.93
N GLU A 226 -35.88 -6.49 -16.61
CA GLU A 226 -37.07 -7.10 -16.04
C GLU A 226 -36.76 -8.22 -15.04
N ASN A 227 -35.56 -8.83 -15.15
CA ASN A 227 -35.06 -9.87 -14.25
C ASN A 227 -34.24 -9.32 -13.09
N GLY A 228 -34.17 -8.01 -12.94
CA GLY A 228 -33.38 -7.35 -11.90
C GLY A 228 -31.87 -7.33 -12.16
N ILE A 229 -31.41 -7.68 -13.36
CA ILE A 229 -30.01 -7.69 -13.76
C ILE A 229 -29.60 -6.30 -14.23
N PRO A 230 -28.45 -5.74 -13.76
CA PRO A 230 -27.97 -4.47 -14.24
C PRO A 230 -27.68 -4.49 -15.75
N LYS A 231 -28.33 -3.60 -16.52
CA LYS A 231 -28.17 -3.52 -17.98
C LYS A 231 -26.75 -3.22 -18.46
N ASP A 232 -25.92 -2.63 -17.59
CA ASP A 232 -24.50 -2.33 -17.83
C ASP A 232 -23.56 -3.27 -17.03
N GLY A 233 -24.12 -4.34 -16.48
CA GLY A 233 -23.39 -5.36 -15.76
C GLY A 233 -23.16 -6.61 -16.60
N ILE A 234 -22.00 -7.27 -16.36
CA ILE A 234 -21.74 -8.62 -16.82
C ILE A 234 -21.38 -9.49 -15.60
N PRO A 235 -21.66 -10.79 -15.60
CA PRO A 235 -21.24 -11.69 -14.52
C PRO A 235 -19.73 -11.58 -14.31
N PHE A 236 -19.28 -11.51 -13.06
CA PHE A 236 -17.84 -11.46 -12.77
C PHE A 236 -17.17 -12.75 -13.30
N HIS A 237 -17.71 -13.92 -12.96
CA HIS A 237 -17.28 -15.16 -13.54
C HIS A 237 -18.20 -15.55 -14.72
N PRO A 238 -17.65 -15.91 -15.89
CA PRO A 238 -16.23 -16.11 -16.20
C PRO A 238 -15.50 -14.85 -16.72
N TYR A 239 -16.20 -13.76 -17.05
CA TYR A 239 -15.64 -12.67 -17.83
C TYR A 239 -14.44 -12.00 -17.15
N TYR A 240 -14.62 -11.44 -15.94
CA TYR A 240 -13.53 -10.76 -15.24
C TYR A 240 -12.56 -11.74 -14.60
N THR A 241 -12.98 -12.95 -14.29
CA THR A 241 -12.05 -14.02 -13.87
C THR A 241 -11.01 -14.30 -14.96
N VAL A 242 -11.44 -14.37 -16.23
CA VAL A 242 -10.50 -14.58 -17.37
C VAL A 242 -9.59 -13.35 -17.55
N HIS A 243 -10.15 -12.14 -17.45
CA HIS A 243 -9.35 -10.91 -17.53
C HIS A 243 -8.31 -10.81 -16.41
N ASP A 244 -8.69 -11.18 -15.18
CA ASP A 244 -7.77 -11.20 -14.04
C ASP A 244 -6.65 -12.24 -14.25
N ILE A 245 -6.98 -13.43 -14.80
CA ILE A 245 -5.95 -14.44 -15.14
C ILE A 245 -4.95 -13.87 -16.17
N VAL A 246 -5.41 -13.18 -17.20
CA VAL A 246 -4.50 -12.52 -18.17
C VAL A 246 -3.61 -11.50 -17.47
N ALA A 247 -4.18 -10.66 -16.60
CA ALA A 247 -3.42 -9.68 -15.84
C ALA A 247 -2.38 -10.35 -14.91
N VAL A 248 -2.76 -11.45 -14.26
CA VAL A 248 -1.86 -12.27 -13.42
C VAL A 248 -0.69 -12.83 -14.25
N VAL A 249 -0.96 -13.38 -15.43
CA VAL A 249 0.11 -13.92 -16.30
C VAL A 249 1.08 -12.82 -16.72
N VAL A 250 0.58 -11.66 -17.15
CA VAL A 250 1.43 -10.51 -17.52
C VAL A 250 2.24 -10.02 -16.32
N PHE A 251 1.60 -9.89 -15.16
CA PHE A 251 2.27 -9.47 -13.93
C PHE A 251 3.37 -10.46 -13.52
N LEU A 252 3.07 -11.75 -13.49
CA LEU A 252 4.03 -12.80 -13.14
C LEU A 252 5.20 -12.84 -14.11
N PHE A 253 4.97 -12.61 -15.42
CA PHE A 253 6.06 -12.51 -16.39
C PHE A 253 7.03 -11.37 -16.02
N VAL A 254 6.52 -10.18 -15.72
CA VAL A 254 7.35 -9.03 -15.30
C VAL A 254 8.00 -9.29 -13.93
N PHE A 255 7.22 -9.80 -12.97
CA PHE A 255 7.69 -10.07 -11.62
C PHE A 255 8.82 -11.11 -11.61
N CYS A 256 8.65 -12.23 -12.33
CA CYS A 256 9.68 -13.24 -12.47
C CYS A 256 10.93 -12.69 -13.21
N ALA A 257 10.73 -11.87 -14.23
CA ALA A 257 11.86 -11.21 -14.89
C ALA A 257 12.70 -10.38 -13.91
N VAL A 258 12.05 -9.64 -13.00
CA VAL A 258 12.76 -8.89 -11.95
C VAL A 258 13.45 -9.86 -10.97
N VAL A 259 12.73 -10.86 -10.45
CA VAL A 259 13.25 -11.82 -9.45
C VAL A 259 14.46 -12.58 -9.97
N PHE A 260 14.44 -13.02 -11.24
CA PHE A 260 15.52 -13.83 -11.80
C PHE A 260 16.70 -13.03 -12.35
N PHE A 261 16.45 -11.80 -12.85
CA PHE A 261 17.49 -11.06 -13.57
C PHE A 261 17.92 -9.76 -12.89
N PHE A 262 17.07 -9.18 -12.02
CA PHE A 262 17.35 -7.89 -11.42
C PHE A 262 16.72 -7.69 -10.02
N PRO A 263 16.90 -8.65 -9.08
CA PRO A 263 16.17 -8.66 -7.80
C PRO A 263 16.52 -7.49 -6.87
N GLU A 264 17.71 -6.91 -6.99
CA GLU A 264 18.14 -5.76 -6.19
C GLU A 264 17.65 -4.42 -6.75
N MET A 265 17.21 -4.40 -8.02
CA MET A 265 16.76 -3.20 -8.76
C MET A 265 17.77 -2.03 -8.63
N GLY A 266 19.08 -2.34 -8.80
CA GLY A 266 20.14 -1.34 -8.69
C GLY A 266 20.34 -0.75 -7.30
N GLY A 267 19.89 -1.43 -6.27
CA GLY A 267 19.93 -0.97 -4.89
C GLY A 267 18.69 -0.22 -4.41
N TYR A 268 17.63 -0.12 -5.23
CA TYR A 268 16.38 0.50 -4.82
C TYR A 268 15.47 -0.45 -4.02
N ALA A 269 15.51 -1.74 -4.33
CA ALA A 269 14.75 -2.76 -3.61
C ALA A 269 15.55 -3.40 -2.48
N LEU A 270 16.85 -3.62 -2.71
CA LEU A 270 17.80 -4.14 -1.72
C LEU A 270 19.08 -3.28 -1.77
N GLU A 271 19.27 -2.46 -0.75
CA GLU A 271 20.39 -1.53 -0.68
C GLU A 271 21.71 -2.27 -0.38
N LYS A 272 22.80 -1.88 -1.05
CA LYS A 272 24.11 -2.51 -0.89
C LYS A 272 24.59 -2.60 0.56
N PRO A 273 24.48 -1.57 1.41
CA PRO A 273 24.92 -1.67 2.80
C PRO A 273 24.13 -2.72 3.62
N ASN A 274 22.96 -3.15 3.15
CA ASN A 274 22.18 -4.17 3.84
C ASN A 274 22.68 -5.61 3.62
N PHE A 275 23.68 -5.79 2.75
CA PHE A 275 24.45 -7.04 2.61
C PHE A 275 25.65 -7.14 3.58
N GLU A 276 25.84 -6.13 4.45
CA GLU A 276 26.77 -6.16 5.56
C GLU A 276 25.99 -6.38 6.87
N PRO A 277 26.50 -7.18 7.83
CA PRO A 277 25.84 -7.38 9.11
C PRO A 277 25.74 -6.06 9.89
N ALA A 278 24.69 -5.92 10.67
CA ALA A 278 24.44 -4.74 11.48
C ALA A 278 25.62 -4.45 12.44
N ASN A 279 26.15 -3.24 12.35
CA ASN A 279 27.18 -2.76 13.26
C ASN A 279 26.68 -1.46 13.94
N PRO A 280 26.33 -1.50 15.23
CA PRO A 280 25.85 -0.32 15.96
C PRO A 280 26.90 0.77 16.15
N LEU A 281 28.17 0.47 15.92
CA LEU A 281 29.27 1.43 16.03
C LEU A 281 29.65 2.09 14.69
N LYS A 282 29.10 1.63 13.58
CA LYS A 282 29.42 2.16 12.25
C LYS A 282 28.13 2.62 11.54
N THR A 283 27.85 3.91 11.60
CA THR A 283 26.70 4.50 10.89
C THR A 283 26.97 4.52 9.37
N PRO A 284 26.03 4.06 8.53
CA PRO A 284 26.14 4.22 7.08
C PRO A 284 26.20 5.71 6.66
N GLU A 285 26.89 6.00 5.57
CA GLU A 285 27.04 7.37 5.04
C GLU A 285 25.69 8.02 4.70
N HIS A 286 24.75 7.23 4.22
CA HIS A 286 23.41 7.69 3.89
C HIS A 286 22.38 6.68 4.37
N ILE A 287 21.45 7.12 5.22
CA ILE A 287 20.32 6.32 5.69
C ILE A 287 19.05 6.89 5.06
N ALA A 288 18.40 6.09 4.23
CA ALA A 288 17.07 6.39 3.69
C ALA A 288 16.16 5.18 3.93
N PRO A 289 14.85 5.37 4.10
CA PRO A 289 13.91 4.26 4.12
C PRO A 289 13.79 3.65 2.72
N VAL A 290 13.24 2.44 2.64
CA VAL A 290 12.93 1.78 1.37
C VAL A 290 12.05 2.69 0.51
N TRP A 291 12.23 2.62 -0.82
CA TRP A 291 11.69 3.55 -1.81
C TRP A 291 10.20 3.91 -1.64
N TYR A 292 9.37 2.99 -1.22
CA TYR A 292 7.93 3.23 -1.05
C TYR A 292 7.57 4.10 0.17
N PHE A 293 8.51 4.35 1.09
CA PHE A 293 8.35 5.31 2.18
C PHE A 293 9.00 6.67 1.90
N THR A 294 9.85 6.73 0.88
CA THR A 294 10.64 7.94 0.59
C THR A 294 9.82 9.20 0.30
N PRO A 295 8.60 9.16 -0.31
CA PRO A 295 7.78 10.35 -0.45
C PRO A 295 7.45 11.02 0.90
N TYR A 296 7.06 10.22 1.88
CA TYR A 296 6.74 10.69 3.23
C TYR A 296 7.97 11.15 4.00
N TYR A 297 9.08 10.45 3.82
CA TYR A 297 10.36 10.84 4.39
C TYR A 297 10.88 12.18 3.82
N ALA A 298 10.68 12.43 2.54
CA ALA A 298 10.97 13.73 1.94
C ALA A 298 10.14 14.87 2.56
N MET A 299 8.84 14.64 2.79
CA MET A 299 7.94 15.59 3.46
C MET A 299 8.40 15.89 4.89
N LEU A 300 8.81 14.86 5.65
CA LEU A 300 9.38 15.01 6.98
C LEU A 300 10.63 15.92 6.95
N ARG A 301 11.57 15.62 6.04
CA ARG A 301 12.83 16.39 5.90
C ARG A 301 12.62 17.81 5.35
N ALA A 302 11.52 18.07 4.67
CA ALA A 302 11.16 19.40 4.16
C ALA A 302 10.90 20.40 5.29
N VAL A 303 10.57 19.95 6.49
CA VAL A 303 10.37 20.78 7.66
C VAL A 303 11.71 21.11 8.32
N THR A 304 12.20 22.33 8.14
CA THR A 304 13.53 22.77 8.60
C THR A 304 13.48 23.75 9.77
N VAL A 305 12.28 24.25 10.14
CA VAL A 305 12.09 25.26 11.18
C VAL A 305 11.14 24.74 12.26
N GLY A 306 11.51 25.00 13.52
CA GLY A 306 10.63 24.77 14.66
C GLY A 306 9.58 25.87 14.79
N ILE A 307 8.39 25.53 15.26
CA ILE A 307 7.26 26.45 15.45
C ILE A 307 6.68 26.25 16.85
N LEU A 308 6.14 27.29 17.48
CA LEU A 308 5.50 27.24 18.81
C LEU A 308 6.37 26.62 19.92
N GLY A 309 7.67 26.84 19.88
CA GLY A 309 8.61 26.29 20.86
C GLY A 309 8.94 24.80 20.68
N LEU A 310 8.39 24.13 19.66
CA LEU A 310 8.67 22.74 19.35
C LEU A 310 9.68 22.63 18.19
N PRO A 311 10.57 21.62 18.22
CA PRO A 311 11.64 21.49 17.23
C PRO A 311 11.11 21.11 15.85
N ALA A 312 11.87 21.43 14.79
CA ALA A 312 11.56 21.05 13.40
C ALA A 312 11.29 19.55 13.24
N LYS A 313 12.03 18.70 13.96
CA LYS A 313 11.83 17.23 13.94
C LYS A 313 10.40 16.84 14.33
N PHE A 314 9.82 17.44 15.36
CA PHE A 314 8.42 17.20 15.76
C PHE A 314 7.46 17.57 14.64
N TRP A 315 7.60 18.76 14.07
CA TRP A 315 6.73 19.21 12.98
C TRP A 315 6.90 18.38 11.70
N GLY A 316 8.11 17.90 11.45
CA GLY A 316 8.37 16.93 10.38
C GLY A 316 7.56 15.62 10.56
N VAL A 317 7.52 15.09 11.78
CA VAL A 317 6.71 13.90 12.11
C VAL A 317 5.21 14.21 11.96
N VAL A 318 4.75 15.37 12.39
CA VAL A 318 3.36 15.81 12.21
C VAL A 318 3.01 15.91 10.73
N VAL A 319 3.84 16.52 9.91
CA VAL A 319 3.62 16.63 8.44
C VAL A 319 3.59 15.26 7.79
N MET A 320 4.53 14.37 8.13
CA MET A 320 4.57 12.99 7.62
C MET A 320 3.29 12.21 8.00
N GLY A 321 2.89 12.27 9.26
CA GLY A 321 1.66 11.61 9.74
C GLY A 321 0.40 12.21 9.11
N ALA A 322 0.33 13.54 8.99
CA ALA A 322 -0.78 14.23 8.35
C ALA A 322 -0.92 13.87 6.87
N ALA A 323 0.20 13.63 6.16
CA ALA A 323 0.17 13.22 4.76
C ALA A 323 -0.54 11.87 4.55
N ILE A 324 -0.44 10.96 5.53
CA ILE A 324 -1.18 9.69 5.51
C ILE A 324 -2.61 9.90 6.03
N ALA A 325 -2.77 10.62 7.13
CA ALA A 325 -4.07 10.83 7.77
C ALA A 325 -5.07 11.54 6.86
N ILE A 326 -4.63 12.50 6.05
CA ILE A 326 -5.50 13.25 5.14
C ILE A 326 -6.18 12.36 4.09
N LEU A 327 -5.57 11.24 3.73
CA LEU A 327 -6.15 10.27 2.81
C LEU A 327 -7.43 9.62 3.38
N PHE A 328 -7.53 9.45 4.70
CA PHE A 328 -8.72 8.89 5.34
C PHE A 328 -9.94 9.79 5.19
N VAL A 329 -9.75 11.11 5.20
CA VAL A 329 -10.86 12.09 5.12
C VAL A 329 -11.22 12.48 3.68
N LEU A 330 -10.51 11.96 2.69
CA LEU A 330 -10.74 12.23 1.27
C LEU A 330 -12.21 12.10 0.82
N PRO A 331 -13.00 11.08 1.25
CA PRO A 331 -14.41 10.94 0.84
C PRO A 331 -15.27 12.17 1.13
N TRP A 332 -14.93 12.94 2.15
CA TRP A 332 -15.69 14.13 2.59
C TRP A 332 -15.12 15.45 2.07
N LEU A 333 -13.90 15.43 1.53
CA LEU A 333 -13.27 16.61 0.94
C LEU A 333 -13.76 16.87 -0.49
N ASP A 334 -13.98 15.82 -1.27
CA ASP A 334 -14.44 15.93 -2.65
C ASP A 334 -15.94 16.21 -2.72
N ARG A 335 -16.29 17.42 -3.17
CA ARG A 335 -17.68 17.91 -3.31
C ARG A 335 -18.13 18.00 -4.76
N SER A 336 -17.41 17.35 -5.68
CA SER A 336 -17.77 17.31 -7.09
C SER A 336 -19.10 16.57 -7.30
N PRO A 337 -20.00 17.05 -8.15
CA PRO A 337 -21.23 16.35 -8.51
C PRO A 337 -20.98 15.11 -9.36
N VAL A 338 -19.76 14.95 -9.91
CA VAL A 338 -19.36 13.80 -10.72
C VAL A 338 -18.17 13.07 -10.10
N LYS A 339 -18.13 11.75 -10.21
CA LYS A 339 -17.11 10.92 -9.57
C LYS A 339 -15.82 10.86 -10.37
N SER A 340 -15.92 10.48 -11.63
CA SER A 340 -14.78 10.18 -12.47
C SER A 340 -14.10 11.45 -13.01
N ILE A 341 -12.76 11.41 -13.04
CA ILE A 341 -11.93 12.45 -13.66
C ILE A 341 -12.27 12.69 -15.14
N ARG A 342 -12.90 11.71 -15.81
CA ARG A 342 -13.34 11.83 -17.21
C ARG A 342 -14.33 12.99 -17.39
N TYR A 343 -15.18 13.20 -16.38
CA TYR A 343 -16.26 14.19 -16.39
C TYR A 343 -15.98 15.42 -15.51
N LYS A 344 -14.90 15.39 -14.72
CA LYS A 344 -14.41 16.57 -14.00
C LYS A 344 -13.75 17.55 -14.97
N GLY A 345 -13.73 18.82 -14.60
CA GLY A 345 -13.12 19.89 -15.37
C GLY A 345 -11.59 19.89 -15.33
N TRP A 346 -11.02 20.96 -15.88
CA TRP A 346 -9.58 21.08 -15.99
C TRP A 346 -8.89 21.32 -14.65
N ILE A 347 -9.56 22.01 -13.70
CA ILE A 347 -8.99 22.29 -12.38
C ILE A 347 -8.71 20.98 -11.64
N SER A 348 -9.68 20.07 -11.57
CA SER A 348 -9.51 18.75 -10.95
C SER A 348 -8.45 17.91 -11.64
N LYS A 349 -8.36 17.97 -12.96
CA LYS A 349 -7.35 17.23 -13.75
C LYS A 349 -5.94 17.72 -13.46
N VAL A 350 -5.73 19.05 -13.50
CA VAL A 350 -4.41 19.65 -13.18
C VAL A 350 -4.04 19.39 -11.73
N SER A 351 -4.97 19.51 -10.79
CA SER A 351 -4.73 19.23 -9.38
C SER A 351 -4.30 17.77 -9.16
N LEU A 352 -4.97 16.80 -9.81
CA LEU A 352 -4.61 15.38 -9.71
C LEU A 352 -3.22 15.10 -10.31
N ILE A 353 -2.90 15.70 -11.47
CA ILE A 353 -1.58 15.57 -12.10
C ILE A 353 -0.51 16.18 -11.20
N ALA A 354 -0.72 17.38 -10.68
CA ALA A 354 0.22 18.06 -9.79
C ALA A 354 0.46 17.24 -8.51
N PHE A 355 -0.59 16.66 -7.92
CA PHE A 355 -0.49 15.75 -6.78
C PHE A 355 0.35 14.50 -7.12
N ALA A 356 0.05 13.82 -8.23
CA ALA A 356 0.75 12.60 -8.63
C ALA A 356 2.25 12.87 -8.91
N VAL A 357 2.55 13.94 -9.66
CA VAL A 357 3.93 14.36 -9.94
C VAL A 357 4.65 14.72 -8.65
N SER A 358 3.99 15.46 -7.74
CA SER A 358 4.59 15.82 -6.45
C SER A 358 4.95 14.57 -5.64
N PHE A 359 4.07 13.57 -5.58
CA PHE A 359 4.31 12.33 -4.84
C PHE A 359 5.50 11.55 -5.40
N VAL A 360 5.58 11.41 -6.74
CA VAL A 360 6.69 10.69 -7.41
C VAL A 360 8.02 11.42 -7.23
N VAL A 361 8.04 12.75 -7.41
CA VAL A 361 9.28 13.54 -7.25
C VAL A 361 9.72 13.58 -5.79
N LEU A 362 8.80 13.67 -4.82
CA LEU A 362 9.11 13.53 -3.39
C LEU A 362 9.71 12.16 -3.10
N GLY A 363 9.26 11.09 -3.79
CA GLY A 363 9.87 9.76 -3.71
C GLY A 363 11.36 9.79 -4.05
N TYR A 364 11.71 10.39 -5.18
CA TYR A 364 13.11 10.59 -5.56
C TYR A 364 13.87 11.44 -4.53
N LEU A 365 13.32 12.58 -4.12
CA LEU A 365 13.97 13.47 -3.16
C LEU A 365 14.19 12.80 -1.78
N GLY A 366 13.32 11.89 -1.39
CA GLY A 366 13.46 11.13 -0.15
C GLY A 366 14.56 10.06 -0.20
N ALA A 367 14.87 9.54 -1.38
CA ALA A 367 15.90 8.53 -1.58
C ALA A 367 17.33 9.09 -1.67
N VAL A 368 17.50 10.38 -1.96
CA VAL A 368 18.81 11.00 -2.17
C VAL A 368 19.20 11.94 -1.02
N PRO A 369 20.51 12.22 -0.82
CA PRO A 369 20.98 13.20 0.17
C PRO A 369 20.38 14.59 -0.06
N SER A 370 20.08 15.29 1.04
CA SER A 370 19.54 16.65 1.00
C SER A 370 20.60 17.67 0.56
N THR A 371 20.17 18.63 -0.23
CA THR A 371 20.89 19.87 -0.51
C THR A 371 19.92 21.04 -0.37
N PRO A 372 20.37 22.29 -0.21
CA PRO A 372 19.46 23.44 -0.08
C PRO A 372 18.40 23.50 -1.18
N GLY A 373 18.78 23.32 -2.46
CA GLY A 373 17.85 23.33 -3.58
C GLY A 373 16.86 22.15 -3.55
N LYS A 374 17.31 20.95 -3.21
CA LYS A 374 16.42 19.78 -3.05
C LYS A 374 15.43 19.96 -1.90
N THR A 375 15.88 20.58 -0.79
CA THR A 375 15.02 20.88 0.34
C THR A 375 13.92 21.89 -0.04
N THR A 376 14.28 22.98 -0.73
CA THR A 376 13.30 23.93 -1.24
C THR A 376 12.29 23.28 -2.20
N LEU A 377 12.75 22.43 -3.10
CA LEU A 377 11.87 21.69 -4.00
C LEU A 377 10.93 20.77 -3.21
N ALA A 378 11.44 20.04 -2.21
CA ALA A 378 10.63 19.18 -1.36
C ALA A 378 9.56 19.99 -0.58
N GLN A 379 9.87 21.20 -0.12
CA GLN A 379 8.91 22.11 0.53
C GLN A 379 7.78 22.52 -0.41
N ILE A 380 8.11 22.93 -1.65
CA ILE A 380 7.12 23.30 -2.67
C ILE A 380 6.22 22.09 -2.99
N LEU A 381 6.80 20.92 -3.22
CA LEU A 381 6.04 19.71 -3.57
C LEU A 381 5.19 19.20 -2.40
N THR A 382 5.67 19.33 -1.16
CA THR A 382 4.88 19.04 0.04
C THR A 382 3.67 19.96 0.14
N PHE A 383 3.87 21.27 -0.13
CA PHE A 383 2.75 22.22 -0.19
C PHE A 383 1.72 21.83 -1.28
N ILE A 384 2.17 21.48 -2.48
CA ILE A 384 1.28 21.03 -3.58
C ILE A 384 0.53 19.76 -3.19
N TYR A 385 1.20 18.80 -2.55
CA TYR A 385 0.57 17.58 -2.03
C TYR A 385 -0.60 17.90 -1.11
N PHE A 386 -0.38 18.75 -0.09
CA PHE A 386 -1.45 19.11 0.84
C PHE A 386 -2.50 20.03 0.21
N ALA A 387 -2.11 20.93 -0.68
CA ALA A 387 -3.04 21.81 -1.38
C ALA A 387 -4.09 21.02 -2.18
N PHE A 388 -3.71 19.88 -2.77
CA PHE A 388 -4.65 18.98 -3.44
C PHE A 388 -5.83 18.60 -2.54
N PHE A 389 -5.58 18.25 -1.29
CA PHE A 389 -6.64 17.85 -0.34
C PHE A 389 -7.32 19.05 0.32
N ILE A 390 -6.54 19.98 0.83
CA ILE A 390 -7.06 21.12 1.62
C ILE A 390 -7.95 22.01 0.76
N LEU A 391 -7.58 22.24 -0.50
CA LEU A 391 -8.35 23.07 -1.42
C LEU A 391 -9.46 22.28 -2.15
N MET A 392 -9.51 20.95 -2.02
CA MET A 392 -10.49 20.12 -2.71
C MET A 392 -11.94 20.52 -2.43
N PRO A 393 -12.37 20.87 -1.20
CA PRO A 393 -13.74 21.28 -0.95
C PRO A 393 -14.20 22.50 -1.76
N TRP A 394 -13.27 23.35 -2.17
CA TRP A 394 -13.55 24.55 -2.98
C TRP A 394 -13.41 24.28 -4.46
N TYR A 395 -12.26 23.80 -4.93
CA TYR A 395 -12.07 23.63 -6.38
C TYR A 395 -12.99 22.57 -6.97
N SER A 396 -13.32 21.51 -6.24
CA SER A 396 -14.24 20.47 -6.73
C SER A 396 -15.69 20.96 -6.90
N ARG A 397 -16.07 22.05 -6.20
CA ARG A 397 -17.39 22.70 -6.38
C ARG A 397 -17.45 23.63 -7.58
N ILE A 398 -16.36 24.39 -7.82
CA ILE A 398 -16.34 25.43 -8.86
C ILE A 398 -15.90 24.88 -10.22
N ASP A 399 -15.35 23.67 -10.25
CA ASP A 399 -14.85 23.06 -11.47
C ASP A 399 -15.99 22.74 -12.45
N LYS A 400 -15.78 23.05 -13.72
CA LYS A 400 -16.78 22.86 -14.77
C LYS A 400 -16.84 21.40 -15.17
N THR A 401 -17.86 20.68 -14.69
CA THR A 401 -18.06 19.28 -15.00
C THR A 401 -18.80 19.06 -16.32
N LYS A 402 -18.60 17.87 -16.91
CA LYS A 402 -19.37 17.39 -18.07
C LYS A 402 -20.51 16.47 -17.60
N PRO A 403 -21.60 16.37 -18.35
CA PRO A 403 -22.65 15.42 -18.02
C PRO A 403 -22.13 13.99 -18.06
N VAL A 404 -22.48 13.21 -17.03
CA VAL A 404 -22.18 11.77 -16.97
C VAL A 404 -23.21 11.05 -17.86
N PRO A 405 -22.81 10.07 -18.69
CA PRO A 405 -23.76 9.34 -19.53
C PRO A 405 -24.72 8.51 -18.68
N GLU A 406 -25.92 8.28 -19.17
CA GLU A 406 -26.92 7.42 -18.50
C GLU A 406 -26.50 5.95 -18.43
N ARG A 407 -25.73 5.51 -19.41
CA ARG A 407 -25.20 4.15 -19.57
C ARG A 407 -23.68 4.21 -19.65
N VAL A 408 -23.00 3.15 -19.19
CA VAL A 408 -21.54 3.10 -19.29
C VAL A 408 -21.09 3.08 -20.75
N THR A 409 -20.04 3.85 -21.03
CA THR A 409 -19.40 3.86 -22.36
C THR A 409 -18.44 2.70 -22.49
N GLY A 410 -18.32 2.14 -23.68
CA GLY A 410 -17.43 1.02 -23.99
C GLY A 410 -15.95 1.39 -24.00
#